data_f6296aca1e13f9e96b73becad5bba024
#
_entry.id   f6296aca1e13f9e96b73becad5bba024
#
_cell.length_a   1.000
_cell.length_b   1.000
_cell.length_c   1.000
_cell.angle_alpha   90.00
_cell.angle_beta   90.00
_cell.angle_gamma   90.00
#
_symmetry.space_group_name_H-M   'P 1'
#
loop_
_entity.id
_entity.type
_entity.pdbx_description
1 polymer ?
#
loop_
_entity_poly.entity_id
_entity_poly.type
_entity_poly.pdbx_seq_one_letter_code
_entity_poly.pdbx_strand_id
1 'polypeptide(L)'
;MSDQSDATSTIPEEIPDCPHCGKPLPLCICETIEPIENKVQLLILQHPQEQDRALGTARLAALHFPDAVVKIGLSWPSLSKALGRTVHDPSRWAILYLGSAKVADLDTDKEIVAINRKGELEPHQRAILEDIEGIVLLDGTWSQAKALWWRNAWMLKCQRVILGPKRASRYGGLRKEPRQDGLSTIEAAGLLLAGLEKRPDIAETLNSSFDRMLARYREVQDEMPELAPKPKKKDYRGYKGRKGARKGVKKGVKKSVKKGAKKAAKPRAK
;
A
#
# COMPACT_ATOMS: atom_id res chain seq x y z
N MET A 1 38.31 1.81 55.42
CA MET A 1 38.43 2.50 54.12
C MET A 1 37.74 1.64 53.09
N SER A 2 36.50 1.94 52.86
CA SER A 2 35.63 1.19 51.97
C SER A 2 35.62 1.93 50.62
N ASP A 3 36.19 1.30 49.64
CA ASP A 3 36.26 1.79 48.27
C ASP A 3 34.88 1.44 47.60
N GLN A 4 34.07 2.50 47.43
CA GLN A 4 32.82 2.37 46.66
C GLN A 4 33.19 2.68 45.20
N SER A 5 33.35 1.63 44.39
CA SER A 5 33.42 1.72 42.95
C SER A 5 32.09 2.16 42.40
N ASP A 6 32.03 3.41 41.99
CA ASP A 6 30.92 4.05 41.32
C ASP A 6 30.78 3.39 39.93
N ALA A 7 29.84 2.47 39.80
CA ALA A 7 29.48 1.92 38.51
C ALA A 7 28.64 2.95 37.72
N THR A 8 29.34 3.78 36.94
CA THR A 8 28.71 4.70 36.00
C THR A 8 27.90 3.89 35.03
N SER A 9 26.58 3.86 35.23
CA SER A 9 25.60 3.34 34.28
C SER A 9 25.69 4.21 33.01
N THR A 10 26.40 3.74 32.00
CA THR A 10 26.39 4.31 30.66
C THR A 10 25.01 4.02 30.06
N ILE A 11 24.15 5.05 30.06
CA ILE A 11 22.91 5.07 29.25
C ILE A 11 23.37 4.85 27.79
N PRO A 12 22.84 3.84 27.07
CA PRO A 12 23.20 3.68 25.67
C PRO A 12 22.84 4.96 24.93
N GLU A 13 23.83 5.53 24.24
CA GLU A 13 23.66 6.73 23.44
C GLU A 13 22.58 6.44 22.40
N GLU A 14 21.46 7.19 22.43
CA GLU A 14 20.35 7.01 21.48
C GLU A 14 20.88 7.28 20.07
N ILE A 15 20.78 6.28 19.19
CA ILE A 15 21.18 6.42 17.79
C ILE A 15 20.23 7.40 17.11
N PRO A 16 20.73 8.55 16.62
CA PRO A 16 19.86 9.55 16.02
C PRO A 16 19.30 9.09 14.67
N ASP A 17 18.08 9.58 14.36
CA ASP A 17 17.45 9.36 13.07
C ASP A 17 17.93 10.39 12.03
N CYS A 18 18.05 9.94 10.79
CA CYS A 18 18.33 10.82 9.65
C CYS A 18 17.14 11.76 9.42
N PRO A 19 17.36 13.10 9.36
CA PRO A 19 16.28 14.07 9.17
C PRO A 19 15.56 13.93 7.81
N HIS A 20 16.23 13.37 6.81
CA HIS A 20 15.68 13.22 5.46
C HIS A 20 14.81 11.96 5.33
N CYS A 21 15.35 10.78 5.63
CA CYS A 21 14.62 9.53 5.45
C CYS A 21 13.92 9.02 6.72
N GLY A 22 14.25 9.59 7.90
CA GLY A 22 13.69 9.18 9.19
C GLY A 22 14.09 7.75 9.60
N LYS A 23 15.24 7.28 9.13
CA LYS A 23 15.82 6.01 9.56
C LYS A 23 16.99 6.28 10.52
N PRO A 24 17.27 5.36 11.45
CA PRO A 24 18.53 5.43 12.21
C PRO A 24 19.72 5.65 11.29
N LEU A 25 20.65 6.53 11.66
CA LEU A 25 21.79 6.91 10.82
C LEU A 25 22.57 5.71 10.25
N PRO A 26 22.81 4.61 10.99
CA PRO A 26 23.47 3.44 10.42
C PRO A 26 22.72 2.79 9.25
N LEU A 27 21.39 2.97 9.16
CA LEU A 27 20.53 2.47 8.06
C LEU A 27 20.33 3.50 6.96
N CYS A 28 20.84 4.70 7.11
CA CYS A 28 20.66 5.79 6.15
C CYS A 28 21.51 5.57 4.90
N ILE A 29 20.92 5.84 3.73
CA ILE A 29 21.61 5.84 2.42
C ILE A 29 21.39 7.15 1.66
N CYS A 30 20.92 8.22 2.33
CA CYS A 30 20.52 9.46 1.66
C CYS A 30 21.66 10.12 0.86
N GLU A 31 22.91 9.96 1.29
CA GLU A 31 24.09 10.48 0.60
C GLU A 31 24.29 9.88 -0.81
N THR A 32 23.66 8.73 -1.06
CA THR A 32 23.78 8.05 -2.36
C THR A 32 22.61 8.33 -3.29
N ILE A 33 21.67 9.21 -2.89
CA ILE A 33 20.48 9.52 -3.67
C ILE A 33 20.72 10.76 -4.51
N GLU A 34 20.57 10.60 -5.81
CA GLU A 34 20.59 11.70 -6.76
C GLU A 34 19.15 12.02 -7.16
N PRO A 35 18.74 13.31 -7.08
CA PRO A 35 17.42 13.74 -7.53
C PRO A 35 17.23 13.51 -9.04
N ILE A 36 16.02 13.10 -9.43
CA ILE A 36 15.62 12.87 -10.80
C ILE A 36 14.56 13.90 -11.17
N GLU A 37 14.78 14.64 -12.23
CA GLU A 37 13.76 15.49 -12.82
C GLU A 37 12.64 14.64 -13.41
N ASN A 38 11.40 14.91 -13.02
CA ASN A 38 10.22 14.19 -13.48
C ASN A 38 9.07 15.16 -13.82
N LYS A 39 8.21 14.73 -14.73
CA LYS A 39 7.01 15.50 -15.17
C LYS A 39 5.77 15.09 -14.38
N VAL A 40 5.65 13.80 -14.09
CA VAL A 40 4.50 13.23 -13.39
C VAL A 40 4.74 13.30 -11.90
N GLN A 41 3.97 14.12 -11.19
CA GLN A 41 4.16 14.35 -9.76
C GLN A 41 3.85 13.11 -8.92
N LEU A 42 4.61 12.92 -7.83
CA LEU A 42 4.44 11.80 -6.90
C LEU A 42 3.82 12.27 -5.58
N LEU A 43 2.66 11.71 -5.21
CA LEU A 43 2.07 11.82 -3.89
C LEU A 43 2.03 10.44 -3.22
N ILE A 44 2.61 10.32 -2.05
CA ILE A 44 2.56 9.10 -1.23
C ILE A 44 1.74 9.39 0.02
N LEU A 45 0.64 8.67 0.20
CA LEU A 45 -0.17 8.69 1.40
C LEU A 45 0.22 7.51 2.29
N GLN A 46 0.98 7.79 3.33
CA GLN A 46 1.51 6.78 4.23
C GLN A 46 0.61 6.61 5.46
N HIS A 47 0.26 5.36 5.76
CA HIS A 47 -0.45 5.04 6.99
C HIS A 47 0.44 5.31 8.21
N PRO A 48 -0.07 5.91 9.31
CA PRO A 48 0.77 6.28 10.47
C PRO A 48 1.58 5.15 11.08
N GLN A 49 1.11 3.91 11.00
CA GLN A 49 1.83 2.74 11.53
C GLN A 49 2.99 2.26 10.65
N GLU A 50 3.22 2.88 9.49
CA GLU A 50 4.32 2.52 8.58
C GLU A 50 5.49 3.50 8.64
N GLN A 51 5.33 4.66 9.31
CA GLN A 51 6.35 5.71 9.32
C GLN A 51 7.70 5.28 9.90
N ASP A 52 7.68 4.41 10.94
CA ASP A 52 8.87 4.01 11.68
C ASP A 52 9.37 2.61 11.26
N ARG A 53 9.05 2.18 10.04
CA ARG A 53 9.50 0.88 9.53
C ARG A 53 10.92 0.98 9.00
N ALA A 54 11.85 0.19 9.56
CA ALA A 54 13.24 0.12 9.09
C ALA A 54 13.34 -0.18 7.59
N LEU A 55 12.48 -1.06 7.07
CA LEU A 55 12.39 -1.40 5.65
C LEU A 55 11.30 -0.59 4.90
N GLY A 56 10.77 0.49 5.48
CA GLY A 56 9.83 1.40 4.79
C GLY A 56 10.51 2.12 3.62
N THR A 57 9.83 2.20 2.47
CA THR A 57 10.42 2.77 1.25
C THR A 57 9.74 4.04 0.75
N ALA A 58 8.67 4.51 1.42
CA ALA A 58 7.93 5.69 0.98
C ALA A 58 8.78 6.96 0.94
N ARG A 59 9.48 7.28 2.04
CA ARG A 59 10.38 8.44 2.09
C ARG A 59 11.57 8.29 1.15
N LEU A 60 12.12 7.07 1.04
CA LEU A 60 13.22 6.80 0.13
C LEU A 60 12.82 7.06 -1.33
N ALA A 61 11.62 6.60 -1.74
CA ALA A 61 11.10 6.90 -3.07
C ALA A 61 10.94 8.40 -3.32
N ALA A 62 10.39 9.12 -2.32
CA ALA A 62 10.16 10.56 -2.45
C ALA A 62 11.45 11.38 -2.56
N LEU A 63 12.54 10.95 -1.92
CA LEU A 63 13.83 11.66 -1.98
C LEU A 63 14.44 11.74 -3.38
N HIS A 64 14.01 10.87 -4.30
CA HIS A 64 14.45 10.92 -5.70
C HIS A 64 13.79 12.04 -6.51
N PHE A 65 12.69 12.64 -6.03
CA PHE A 65 11.91 13.60 -6.82
C PHE A 65 11.73 14.90 -6.04
N PRO A 66 12.19 16.03 -6.58
CA PRO A 66 12.15 17.34 -5.87
C PRO A 66 10.74 17.74 -5.43
N ASP A 67 9.72 17.43 -6.27
CA ASP A 67 8.33 17.81 -6.03
C ASP A 67 7.49 16.68 -5.40
N ALA A 68 8.10 15.60 -4.95
CA ALA A 68 7.38 14.51 -4.30
C ALA A 68 6.84 14.92 -2.94
N VAL A 69 5.62 14.48 -2.66
CA VAL A 69 4.95 14.77 -1.39
C VAL A 69 4.65 13.48 -0.64
N VAL A 70 5.13 13.37 0.60
CA VAL A 70 4.73 12.30 1.52
C VAL A 70 3.84 12.89 2.61
N LYS A 71 2.65 12.33 2.76
CA LYS A 71 1.70 12.72 3.83
C LYS A 71 1.40 11.53 4.72
N ILE A 72 1.68 11.67 6.00
CA ILE A 72 1.36 10.67 7.02
C ILE A 72 0.01 11.01 7.63
N GLY A 73 -0.91 10.05 7.61
CA GLY A 73 -2.26 10.27 8.14
C GLY A 73 -3.26 9.26 7.60
N LEU A 74 -4.54 9.48 7.90
CA LEU A 74 -5.60 8.56 7.50
C LEU A 74 -6.58 9.19 6.50
N SER A 75 -6.76 10.51 6.52
CA SER A 75 -7.80 11.17 5.73
C SER A 75 -7.44 12.62 5.43
N TRP A 76 -7.71 13.02 4.20
CA TRP A 76 -7.60 14.40 3.70
C TRP A 76 -8.90 14.78 2.99
N PRO A 77 -9.38 16.01 3.16
CA PRO A 77 -10.65 16.44 2.56
C PRO A 77 -10.67 16.43 1.03
N SER A 78 -9.51 16.63 0.39
CA SER A 78 -9.34 16.64 -1.06
C SER A 78 -7.90 16.35 -1.47
N LEU A 79 -7.69 16.06 -2.76
CA LEU A 79 -6.36 15.93 -3.35
C LEU A 79 -5.53 17.20 -3.16
N SER A 80 -6.13 18.38 -3.34
CA SER A 80 -5.47 19.68 -3.11
C SER A 80 -4.96 19.83 -1.67
N LYS A 81 -5.72 19.38 -0.69
CA LYS A 81 -5.31 19.42 0.73
C LYS A 81 -4.22 18.37 1.03
N ALA A 82 -4.27 17.22 0.39
CA ALA A 82 -3.20 16.21 0.52
C ALA A 82 -1.88 16.72 -0.08
N LEU A 83 -1.93 17.37 -1.22
CA LEU A 83 -0.74 17.94 -1.89
C LEU A 83 -0.23 19.24 -1.24
N GLY A 84 -1.11 20.02 -0.61
CA GLY A 84 -0.80 21.35 -0.10
C GLY A 84 -0.86 22.47 -1.17
N ARG A 85 -1.37 22.16 -2.36
CA ARG A 85 -1.58 23.11 -3.47
C ARG A 85 -2.88 22.82 -4.19
N THR A 86 -3.38 23.80 -4.97
CA THR A 86 -4.60 23.63 -5.77
C THR A 86 -4.40 22.62 -6.89
N VAL A 87 -5.34 21.68 -7.01
CA VAL A 87 -5.49 20.78 -8.14
C VAL A 87 -6.85 21.06 -8.77
N HIS A 88 -6.85 21.50 -10.01
CA HIS A 88 -8.07 21.89 -10.74
C HIS A 88 -8.84 20.66 -11.20
N ASP A 89 -8.13 19.67 -11.73
CA ASP A 89 -8.74 18.45 -12.26
C ASP A 89 -8.13 17.17 -11.67
N PRO A 90 -8.80 16.57 -10.67
CA PRO A 90 -8.36 15.30 -10.11
C PRO A 90 -8.37 14.12 -11.09
N SER A 91 -9.08 14.21 -12.23
CA SER A 91 -9.12 13.14 -13.24
C SER A 91 -7.79 12.97 -13.98
N ARG A 92 -6.92 13.99 -13.94
CA ARG A 92 -5.54 13.93 -14.44
C ARG A 92 -4.55 13.32 -13.43
N TRP A 93 -5.05 12.79 -12.33
CA TRP A 93 -4.27 12.07 -11.33
C TRP A 93 -4.63 10.60 -11.33
N ALA A 94 -3.64 9.74 -11.28
CA ALA A 94 -3.84 8.29 -11.20
C ALA A 94 -3.56 7.75 -9.80
N ILE A 95 -4.34 6.78 -9.37
CA ILE A 95 -4.10 6.05 -8.12
C ILE A 95 -3.78 4.61 -8.48
N LEU A 96 -2.68 4.10 -7.93
CA LEU A 96 -2.38 2.67 -8.01
C LEU A 96 -3.47 1.90 -7.24
N TYR A 97 -4.34 1.24 -8.01
CA TYR A 97 -5.51 0.59 -7.46
C TYR A 97 -5.17 -0.80 -6.91
N LEU A 98 -5.50 -1.00 -5.65
CA LEU A 98 -5.22 -2.24 -4.92
C LEU A 98 -6.46 -3.15 -4.80
N GLY A 99 -7.56 -2.79 -5.48
CA GLY A 99 -8.81 -3.55 -5.40
C GLY A 99 -8.78 -4.84 -6.23
N SER A 100 -9.91 -5.54 -6.21
CA SER A 100 -10.15 -6.74 -7.01
C SER A 100 -10.43 -6.38 -8.48
N ALA A 101 -9.48 -5.74 -9.16
CA ALA A 101 -9.47 -5.85 -10.59
C ALA A 101 -9.27 -7.35 -10.87
N LYS A 102 -10.07 -7.91 -11.75
CA LYS A 102 -9.86 -9.28 -12.25
C LYS A 102 -8.65 -9.28 -13.16
N VAL A 103 -7.47 -8.98 -12.56
CA VAL A 103 -6.20 -8.85 -13.29
C VAL A 103 -5.85 -10.13 -14.04
N ALA A 104 -6.34 -11.28 -13.55
CA ALA A 104 -6.22 -12.55 -14.26
C ALA A 104 -6.98 -12.58 -15.60
N ASP A 105 -8.04 -11.75 -15.73
CA ASP A 105 -8.84 -11.65 -16.96
C ASP A 105 -8.35 -10.49 -17.87
N LEU A 106 -7.38 -9.70 -17.39
CA LEU A 106 -6.74 -8.66 -18.18
C LEU A 106 -5.56 -9.29 -18.92
N ASP A 107 -5.85 -9.89 -20.06
CA ASP A 107 -4.86 -10.35 -21.03
C ASP A 107 -4.15 -9.13 -21.64
N THR A 108 -3.14 -8.62 -20.93
CA THR A 108 -2.40 -7.43 -21.33
C THR A 108 -0.93 -7.58 -20.99
N ASP A 109 -0.11 -7.52 -22.01
CA ASP A 109 1.35 -7.41 -21.91
C ASP A 109 1.81 -6.02 -21.44
N LYS A 110 0.87 -5.10 -21.24
CA LYS A 110 1.17 -3.70 -20.87
C LYS A 110 1.56 -3.60 -19.41
N GLU A 111 2.61 -2.87 -19.14
CA GLU A 111 3.10 -2.65 -17.77
C GLU A 111 2.15 -1.79 -16.91
N ILE A 112 1.43 -0.85 -17.53
CA ILE A 112 0.44 0.03 -16.87
C ILE A 112 -0.85 0.00 -17.65
N VAL A 113 -1.96 -0.21 -16.96
CA VAL A 113 -3.29 -0.14 -17.56
C VAL A 113 -4.25 0.69 -16.70
N ALA A 114 -5.04 1.53 -17.35
CA ALA A 114 -6.13 2.24 -16.72
C ALA A 114 -7.38 1.36 -16.67
N ILE A 115 -8.09 1.39 -15.53
CA ILE A 115 -9.30 0.61 -15.31
C ILE A 115 -10.46 1.49 -14.86
N ASN A 116 -11.65 1.14 -15.28
CA ASN A 116 -12.87 1.82 -14.88
C ASN A 116 -13.31 1.43 -13.44
N ARG A 117 -14.44 1.99 -13.00
CA ARG A 117 -15.00 1.71 -11.66
C ARG A 117 -15.42 0.26 -11.46
N LYS A 118 -15.67 -0.49 -12.54
CA LYS A 118 -16.03 -1.91 -12.51
C LYS A 118 -14.80 -2.83 -12.49
N GLY A 119 -13.59 -2.26 -12.65
CA GLY A 119 -12.35 -3.03 -12.75
C GLY A 119 -12.07 -3.57 -14.16
N GLU A 120 -12.77 -3.07 -15.18
CA GLU A 120 -12.57 -3.40 -16.58
C GLU A 120 -11.59 -2.41 -17.21
N LEU A 121 -10.95 -2.79 -18.31
CA LEU A 121 -10.04 -1.89 -19.05
C LEU A 121 -10.79 -0.66 -19.57
N GLU A 122 -10.20 0.52 -19.38
CA GLU A 122 -10.66 1.73 -20.06
C GLU A 122 -10.39 1.63 -21.56
N PRO A 123 -11.33 2.05 -22.43
CA PRO A 123 -11.16 1.89 -23.88
C PRO A 123 -10.06 2.77 -24.48
N HIS A 124 -9.81 3.95 -23.90
CA HIS A 124 -8.85 4.95 -24.39
C HIS A 124 -7.56 4.99 -23.58
N GLN A 125 -6.95 3.83 -23.36
CA GLN A 125 -5.76 3.64 -22.53
C GLN A 125 -4.68 4.71 -22.77
N ARG A 126 -4.29 4.89 -24.05
CA ARG A 126 -3.20 5.79 -24.41
C ARG A 126 -3.50 7.24 -24.03
N ALA A 127 -4.69 7.74 -24.38
CA ALA A 127 -5.09 9.11 -24.10
C ALA A 127 -5.14 9.37 -22.58
N ILE A 128 -5.69 8.40 -21.80
CA ILE A 128 -5.76 8.52 -20.35
C ILE A 128 -4.36 8.55 -19.73
N LEU A 129 -3.47 7.64 -20.13
CA LEU A 129 -2.13 7.55 -19.54
C LEU A 129 -1.24 8.74 -19.91
N GLU A 130 -1.38 9.28 -21.13
CA GLU A 130 -0.64 10.46 -21.58
C GLU A 130 -1.13 11.77 -20.93
N ASP A 131 -2.37 11.83 -20.41
CA ASP A 131 -2.94 13.00 -19.73
C ASP A 131 -2.66 13.02 -18.22
N ILE A 132 -1.99 12.01 -17.66
CA ILE A 132 -1.70 11.94 -16.22
C ILE A 132 -0.62 12.94 -15.83
N GLU A 133 -0.97 13.86 -14.89
CA GLU A 133 -0.06 14.85 -14.30
C GLU A 133 0.57 14.39 -12.99
N GLY A 134 -0.03 13.39 -12.34
CA GLY A 134 0.49 12.90 -11.07
C GLY A 134 -0.08 11.55 -10.67
N ILE A 135 0.65 10.89 -9.78
CA ILE A 135 0.27 9.59 -9.21
C ILE A 135 0.13 9.66 -7.70
N VAL A 136 -0.80 8.86 -7.18
CA VAL A 136 -1.03 8.67 -5.74
C VAL A 136 -0.74 7.22 -5.39
N LEU A 137 0.20 7.02 -4.47
CA LEU A 137 0.50 5.72 -3.89
C LEU A 137 -0.02 5.64 -2.46
N LEU A 138 -0.58 4.50 -2.09
CA LEU A 138 -1.05 4.21 -0.74
C LEU A 138 -0.04 3.30 -0.05
N ASP A 139 0.74 3.86 0.87
CA ASP A 139 1.78 3.13 1.59
C ASP A 139 1.23 2.53 2.88
N GLY A 140 1.29 1.21 2.96
CA GLY A 140 0.79 0.42 4.07
C GLY A 140 0.50 -1.03 3.71
N THR A 141 0.16 -1.83 4.73
CA THR A 141 -0.38 -3.17 4.50
C THR A 141 -1.70 -3.10 3.72
N TRP A 142 -2.16 -4.22 3.16
CA TRP A 142 -3.43 -4.27 2.43
C TRP A 142 -4.63 -3.71 3.19
N SER A 143 -4.73 -3.99 4.50
CA SER A 143 -5.81 -3.45 5.34
C SER A 143 -5.66 -1.95 5.56
N GLN A 144 -4.44 -1.45 5.71
CA GLN A 144 -4.13 -0.04 5.86
C GLN A 144 -4.39 0.74 4.58
N ALA A 145 -3.94 0.23 3.44
CA ALA A 145 -4.21 0.83 2.13
C ALA A 145 -5.71 0.88 1.81
N LYS A 146 -6.47 -0.17 2.16
CA LYS A 146 -7.94 -0.13 2.09
C LYS A 146 -8.55 0.93 3.02
N ALA A 147 -8.02 1.09 4.24
CA ALA A 147 -8.49 2.12 5.16
C ALA A 147 -8.24 3.53 4.61
N LEU A 148 -7.06 3.78 4.01
CA LEU A 148 -6.76 5.02 3.31
C LEU A 148 -7.73 5.26 2.14
N TRP A 149 -7.98 4.24 1.32
CA TRP A 149 -8.93 4.33 0.21
C TRP A 149 -10.34 4.73 0.67
N TRP A 150 -10.89 4.02 1.64
CA TRP A 150 -12.27 4.26 2.10
C TRP A 150 -12.47 5.60 2.83
N ARG A 151 -11.41 6.13 3.43
CA ARG A 151 -11.45 7.41 4.16
C ARG A 151 -11.27 8.63 3.26
N ASN A 152 -10.89 8.46 2.00
CA ASN A 152 -10.55 9.54 1.08
C ASN A 152 -11.41 9.46 -0.19
N ALA A 153 -12.70 9.83 -0.06
CA ALA A 153 -13.67 9.73 -1.15
C ALA A 153 -13.29 10.50 -2.42
N TRP A 154 -12.41 11.51 -2.32
CA TRP A 154 -11.91 12.25 -3.47
C TRP A 154 -11.12 11.37 -4.46
N MET A 155 -10.56 10.26 -3.99
CA MET A 155 -9.86 9.29 -4.84
C MET A 155 -10.77 8.68 -5.93
N LEU A 156 -12.10 8.70 -5.72
CA LEU A 156 -13.06 8.24 -6.72
C LEU A 156 -13.13 9.15 -7.96
N LYS A 157 -12.57 10.37 -7.88
CA LYS A 157 -12.47 11.32 -8.98
C LYS A 157 -11.20 11.14 -9.81
N CYS A 158 -10.21 10.41 -9.28
CA CYS A 158 -8.95 10.12 -9.96
C CYS A 158 -9.09 8.90 -10.88
N GLN A 159 -8.19 8.79 -11.85
CA GLN A 159 -8.02 7.59 -12.64
C GLN A 159 -7.55 6.44 -11.77
N ARG A 160 -7.87 5.21 -12.14
CA ARG A 160 -7.36 4.02 -11.48
C ARG A 160 -6.43 3.29 -12.43
N VAL A 161 -5.23 3.04 -11.96
CA VAL A 161 -4.25 2.27 -12.73
C VAL A 161 -3.85 1.03 -11.96
N ILE A 162 -3.47 0.01 -12.68
CA ILE A 162 -2.86 -1.20 -12.15
C ILE A 162 -1.54 -1.45 -12.86
N LEU A 163 -0.62 -2.12 -12.17
CA LEU A 163 0.62 -2.61 -12.74
C LEU A 163 0.46 -4.07 -13.16
N GLY A 164 0.89 -4.38 -14.35
CA GLY A 164 1.02 -5.73 -14.90
C GLY A 164 2.41 -5.91 -15.51
N PRO A 165 2.84 -7.12 -15.85
CA PRO A 165 2.51 -8.37 -15.20
C PRO A 165 3.03 -8.43 -13.77
N LYS A 166 2.53 -9.38 -12.98
CA LYS A 166 2.94 -9.56 -11.58
C LYS A 166 4.43 -9.86 -11.48
N ARG A 167 5.12 -9.10 -10.62
CA ARG A 167 6.55 -9.27 -10.34
C ARG A 167 6.74 -9.53 -8.85
N ALA A 168 7.69 -10.38 -8.50
CA ALA A 168 8.09 -10.56 -7.11
C ALA A 168 8.86 -9.33 -6.62
N SER A 169 8.56 -8.88 -5.39
CA SER A 169 9.29 -7.76 -4.80
C SER A 169 10.72 -8.13 -4.46
N ARG A 170 11.63 -7.16 -4.55
CA ARG A 170 13.05 -7.26 -4.18
C ARG A 170 13.30 -7.48 -2.70
N TYR A 171 12.31 -7.31 -1.83
CA TYR A 171 12.46 -7.65 -0.41
C TYR A 171 12.92 -9.09 -0.19
N GLY A 172 12.54 -10.02 -1.08
CA GLY A 172 12.88 -11.45 -0.94
C GLY A 172 12.44 -11.97 0.44
N GLY A 173 13.38 -12.59 1.17
CA GLY A 173 13.11 -13.14 2.51
C GLY A 173 13.07 -12.12 3.64
N LEU A 174 13.54 -10.88 3.45
CA LEU A 174 13.65 -9.86 4.50
C LEU A 174 12.28 -9.36 4.98
N ARG A 175 11.28 -9.34 4.11
CA ARG A 175 9.90 -8.99 4.45
C ARG A 175 8.94 -10.02 3.89
N LYS A 176 8.19 -10.69 4.76
CA LYS A 176 7.10 -11.56 4.33
C LYS A 176 5.93 -10.72 3.91
N GLU A 177 5.78 -10.52 2.62
CA GLU A 177 4.55 -9.92 2.09
C GLU A 177 3.40 -10.93 2.16
N PRO A 178 2.19 -10.50 2.54
CA PRO A 178 1.01 -11.36 2.57
C PRO A 178 0.63 -11.92 1.20
N ARG A 179 1.10 -11.29 0.14
CA ARG A 179 0.94 -11.69 -1.26
C ARG A 179 2.29 -11.69 -1.95
N GLN A 180 2.53 -12.70 -2.77
CA GLN A 180 3.77 -12.85 -3.54
C GLN A 180 3.95 -11.76 -4.62
N ASP A 181 2.86 -11.07 -4.97
CA ASP A 181 2.81 -9.99 -5.97
C ASP A 181 2.77 -8.57 -5.34
N GLY A 182 3.08 -8.46 -4.05
CA GLY A 182 3.13 -7.18 -3.34
C GLY A 182 4.43 -6.43 -3.61
N LEU A 183 4.39 -5.38 -4.44
CA LEU A 183 5.53 -4.47 -4.64
C LEU A 183 5.73 -3.55 -3.44
N SER A 184 6.98 -3.15 -3.18
CA SER A 184 7.27 -2.04 -2.28
C SER A 184 6.84 -0.71 -2.90
N THR A 185 6.70 0.33 -2.08
CA THR A 185 6.29 1.66 -2.55
C THR A 185 7.29 2.26 -3.54
N ILE A 186 8.60 2.03 -3.34
CA ILE A 186 9.63 2.49 -4.28
C ILE A 186 9.59 1.74 -5.61
N GLU A 187 9.36 0.43 -5.60
CA GLU A 187 9.20 -0.35 -6.83
C GLU A 187 7.96 0.10 -7.62
N ALA A 188 6.84 0.31 -6.91
CA ALA A 188 5.61 0.79 -7.52
C ALA A 188 5.77 2.21 -8.10
N ALA A 189 6.45 3.11 -7.40
CA ALA A 189 6.78 4.45 -7.89
C ALA A 189 7.64 4.37 -9.15
N GLY A 190 8.72 3.58 -9.10
CA GLY A 190 9.64 3.42 -10.23
C GLY A 190 8.95 2.91 -11.49
N LEU A 191 8.15 1.85 -11.37
CA LEU A 191 7.44 1.27 -12.51
C LEU A 191 6.39 2.23 -13.10
N LEU A 192 5.61 2.91 -12.24
CA LEU A 192 4.60 3.86 -12.70
C LEU A 192 5.22 5.07 -13.39
N LEU A 193 6.20 5.71 -12.77
CA LEU A 193 6.83 6.90 -13.33
C LEU A 193 7.61 6.58 -14.60
N ALA A 194 8.40 5.49 -14.60
CA ALA A 194 9.11 5.04 -15.79
C ALA A 194 8.20 4.78 -16.97
N GLY A 195 7.06 4.11 -16.75
CA GLY A 195 6.13 3.79 -17.82
C GLY A 195 5.32 4.99 -18.30
N LEU A 196 4.87 5.88 -17.41
CA LEU A 196 4.13 7.08 -17.76
C LEU A 196 5.01 8.10 -18.52
N GLU A 197 6.26 8.26 -18.10
CA GLU A 197 7.21 9.19 -18.73
C GLU A 197 8.03 8.59 -19.88
N LYS A 198 7.90 7.28 -20.10
CA LYS A 198 8.71 6.52 -21.08
C LYS A 198 10.21 6.66 -20.81
N ARG A 199 10.57 6.62 -19.49
CA ARG A 199 11.93 6.80 -18.96
C ARG A 199 12.32 5.60 -18.07
N PRO A 200 12.87 4.54 -18.64
CA PRO A 200 13.26 3.33 -17.89
C PRO A 200 14.34 3.61 -16.83
N ASP A 201 15.16 4.63 -17.02
CA ASP A 201 16.18 5.10 -16.09
C ASP A 201 15.61 5.40 -14.69
N ILE A 202 14.37 5.90 -14.60
CA ILE A 202 13.68 6.15 -13.33
C ILE A 202 13.54 4.85 -12.53
N ALA A 203 13.03 3.79 -13.15
CA ALA A 203 12.86 2.50 -12.48
C ALA A 203 14.20 1.87 -12.08
N GLU A 204 15.22 1.98 -12.93
CA GLU A 204 16.57 1.48 -12.67
C GLU A 204 17.21 2.18 -11.47
N THR A 205 17.13 3.51 -11.40
CA THR A 205 17.67 4.32 -10.29
C THR A 205 16.97 4.00 -8.97
N LEU A 206 15.63 3.94 -8.96
CA LEU A 206 14.88 3.61 -7.75
C LEU A 206 15.16 2.18 -7.27
N ASN A 207 15.26 1.22 -8.19
CA ASN A 207 15.62 -0.15 -7.88
C ASN A 207 17.04 -0.25 -7.30
N SER A 208 18.01 0.47 -7.88
CA SER A 208 19.38 0.53 -7.36
C SER A 208 19.44 1.08 -5.94
N SER A 209 18.70 2.14 -5.64
CA SER A 209 18.60 2.69 -4.29
C SER A 209 17.90 1.74 -3.33
N PHE A 210 16.91 0.99 -3.81
CA PHE A 210 16.26 -0.03 -2.99
C PHE A 210 17.22 -1.18 -2.67
N ASP A 211 17.98 -1.67 -3.64
CA ASP A 211 18.98 -2.71 -3.42
C ASP A 211 20.07 -2.26 -2.43
N ARG A 212 20.54 -1.00 -2.54
CA ARG A 212 21.48 -0.41 -1.56
C ARG A 212 20.90 -0.36 -0.16
N MET A 213 19.64 0.04 -0.02
CA MET A 213 18.96 0.04 1.28
C MET A 213 18.88 -1.39 1.87
N LEU A 214 18.57 -2.38 1.05
CA LEU A 214 18.50 -3.78 1.51
C LEU A 214 19.88 -4.35 1.87
N ALA A 215 20.92 -3.99 1.13
CA ALA A 215 22.31 -4.35 1.45
C ALA A 215 22.73 -3.73 2.78
N ARG A 216 22.53 -2.42 2.93
CA ARG A 216 22.86 -1.71 4.18
C ARG A 216 22.10 -2.25 5.39
N TYR A 217 20.83 -2.61 5.20
CA TYR A 217 20.04 -3.24 6.27
C TYR A 217 20.63 -4.57 6.72
N ARG A 218 21.14 -5.42 5.80
CA ARG A 218 21.78 -6.70 6.14
C ARG A 218 23.09 -6.48 6.91
N GLU A 219 23.94 -5.57 6.42
CA GLU A 219 25.18 -5.20 7.10
C GLU A 219 24.94 -4.75 8.55
N VAL A 220 24.03 -3.80 8.74
CA VAL A 220 23.70 -3.29 10.07
C VAL A 220 23.03 -4.37 10.94
N GLN A 221 22.26 -5.27 10.35
CA GLN A 221 21.64 -6.37 11.10
C GLN A 221 22.68 -7.33 11.67
N ASP A 222 23.78 -7.55 10.97
CA ASP A 222 24.88 -8.39 11.42
C ASP A 222 25.77 -7.66 12.46
N GLU A 223 26.01 -6.35 12.28
CA GLU A 223 26.85 -5.51 13.15
C GLU A 223 26.12 -5.02 14.42
N MET A 224 24.84 -4.67 14.29
CA MET A 224 23.99 -4.06 15.31
C MET A 224 22.61 -4.74 15.38
N PRO A 225 22.54 -5.95 15.93
CA PRO A 225 21.28 -6.72 15.96
C PRO A 225 20.14 -6.01 16.70
N GLU A 226 20.44 -5.07 17.58
CA GLU A 226 19.45 -4.25 18.31
C GLU A 226 18.65 -3.32 17.42
N LEU A 227 19.23 -2.89 16.27
CA LEU A 227 18.53 -2.08 15.26
C LEU A 227 17.64 -2.91 14.33
N ALA A 228 17.81 -4.24 14.35
CA ALA A 228 16.91 -5.13 13.65
C ALA A 228 15.50 -5.05 14.27
N PRO A 229 14.42 -4.92 13.48
CA PRO A 229 13.08 -4.94 14.05
C PRO A 229 12.86 -6.26 14.78
N LYS A 230 12.77 -6.19 16.11
CA LYS A 230 12.44 -7.35 16.94
C LYS A 230 11.17 -7.97 16.36
N PRO A 231 11.13 -9.29 16.11
CA PRO A 231 9.94 -9.94 15.63
C PRO A 231 8.82 -9.60 16.60
N LYS A 232 7.76 -8.94 16.14
CA LYS A 232 6.61 -8.62 16.99
C LYS A 232 6.18 -9.93 17.62
N LYS A 233 6.34 -10.08 18.94
CA LYS A 233 5.71 -11.17 19.68
C LYS A 233 4.26 -11.11 19.27
N LYS A 234 3.76 -12.19 18.64
CA LYS A 234 2.34 -12.32 18.33
C LYS A 234 1.61 -12.18 19.65
N ASP A 235 1.02 -11.01 19.87
CA ASP A 235 0.18 -10.77 21.03
C ASP A 235 -1.12 -11.54 20.79
N TYR A 236 -1.05 -12.84 21.05
CA TYR A 236 -2.20 -13.74 21.10
C TYR A 236 -3.01 -13.47 22.38
N ARG A 237 -3.12 -12.21 22.83
CA ARG A 237 -4.13 -11.84 23.79
C ARG A 237 -5.48 -11.88 23.11
N GLY A 238 -5.95 -13.13 22.99
CA GLY A 238 -7.34 -13.48 23.13
C GLY A 238 -8.35 -12.65 22.36
N TYR A 239 -8.45 -12.84 21.05
CA TYR A 239 -9.78 -12.82 20.45
C TYR A 239 -10.53 -14.06 20.97
N LYS A 240 -10.94 -14.02 22.25
CA LYS A 240 -11.99 -14.89 22.78
C LYS A 240 -13.26 -14.47 22.04
N GLY A 241 -13.53 -15.14 20.93
CA GLY A 241 -14.77 -15.04 20.22
C GLY A 241 -15.91 -15.15 21.23
N ARG A 242 -16.71 -14.12 21.35
CA ARG A 242 -18.03 -14.20 21.98
C ARG A 242 -18.79 -15.30 21.24
N LYS A 243 -18.76 -16.52 21.80
CA LYS A 243 -19.73 -17.55 21.44
C LYS A 243 -21.10 -17.00 21.80
N GLY A 244 -21.78 -16.45 20.79
CA GLY A 244 -23.15 -16.02 20.92
C GLY A 244 -23.99 -17.22 21.36
N ALA A 245 -24.54 -17.12 22.56
CA ALA A 245 -25.53 -18.06 23.07
C ALA A 245 -26.74 -18.01 22.12
N ARG A 246 -26.80 -18.95 21.19
CA ARG A 246 -28.03 -19.26 20.45
C ARG A 246 -29.01 -19.88 21.46
N LYS A 247 -29.88 -19.05 22.05
CA LYS A 247 -31.08 -19.53 22.76
C LYS A 247 -31.93 -20.27 21.75
N GLY A 248 -32.06 -21.57 21.95
CA GLY A 248 -32.91 -22.45 21.17
C GLY A 248 -34.37 -22.06 21.35
N VAL A 249 -34.99 -21.56 20.30
CA VAL A 249 -36.43 -21.44 20.21
C VAL A 249 -36.96 -22.81 19.77
N LYS A 250 -37.51 -23.56 20.71
CA LYS A 250 -38.30 -24.77 20.44
C LYS A 250 -39.57 -24.36 19.70
N LYS A 251 -39.65 -24.66 18.39
CA LYS A 251 -40.91 -24.61 17.66
C LYS A 251 -41.70 -25.88 17.94
N GLY A 252 -42.80 -25.73 18.67
CA GLY A 252 -43.79 -26.75 18.88
C GLY A 252 -44.53 -27.09 17.56
N VAL A 253 -44.52 -28.37 17.26
CA VAL A 253 -45.25 -28.97 16.15
C VAL A 253 -46.73 -29.00 16.54
N LYS A 254 -47.62 -28.30 15.81
CA LYS A 254 -49.04 -28.61 15.78
C LYS A 254 -49.38 -29.13 14.38
N LYS A 255 -49.66 -30.44 14.34
CA LYS A 255 -50.39 -31.11 13.25
C LYS A 255 -51.82 -30.61 13.21
N SER A 256 -52.32 -30.22 12.05
CA SER A 256 -53.74 -30.33 11.75
C SER A 256 -53.93 -30.79 10.29
N VAL A 257 -54.60 -31.92 10.21
CA VAL A 257 -55.06 -32.61 9.01
C VAL A 257 -56.44 -32.04 8.62
N LYS A 258 -56.67 -31.81 7.31
CA LYS A 258 -57.95 -31.93 6.59
C LYS A 258 -57.69 -31.54 5.14
N LYS A 259 -57.74 -32.44 4.20
CA LYS A 259 -58.81 -33.12 3.42
C LYS A 259 -59.67 -32.16 2.57
N GLY A 260 -59.70 -32.47 1.30
CA GLY A 260 -60.80 -32.17 0.37
C GLY A 260 -60.34 -31.36 -0.87
N ALA A 261 -60.25 -31.83 -1.97
CA ALA A 261 -61.05 -32.49 -3.00
C ALA A 261 -61.00 -31.66 -4.30
N LYS A 262 -60.54 -32.31 -5.36
CA LYS A 262 -60.92 -32.25 -6.77
C LYS A 262 -61.71 -31.06 -7.34
N LYS A 263 -61.23 -30.45 -8.42
CA LYS A 263 -61.90 -30.51 -9.72
C LYS A 263 -61.02 -29.95 -10.85
N ALA A 264 -61.02 -30.77 -11.90
CA ALA A 264 -60.44 -30.51 -13.19
C ALA A 264 -61.32 -29.57 -14.04
N ALA A 265 -60.75 -28.85 -14.98
CA ALA A 265 -61.33 -28.67 -16.32
C ALA A 265 -60.29 -28.00 -17.23
N LYS A 266 -60.23 -28.52 -18.42
CA LYS A 266 -59.40 -28.30 -19.59
C LYS A 266 -59.94 -27.14 -20.48
N PRO A 267 -59.43 -26.92 -21.71
CA PRO A 267 -58.91 -25.64 -22.17
C PRO A 267 -59.77 -25.02 -23.29
N ARG A 268 -59.48 -23.79 -23.71
CA ARG A 268 -59.80 -23.38 -25.11
C ARG A 268 -58.90 -22.24 -25.60
N ALA A 269 -58.44 -22.50 -26.81
CA ALA A 269 -57.73 -21.64 -27.72
C ALA A 269 -58.56 -20.44 -28.21
N LYS A 270 -57.89 -19.35 -28.46
CA LYS A 270 -57.85 -18.65 -29.76
C LYS A 270 -56.68 -17.67 -29.72
#